data_1cb791921e2df4ef3adf0eaec2939ca6
#
_entry.id   1cb791921e2df4ef3adf0eaec2939ca6
#
_cell.length_a   1.000
_cell.length_b   1.000
_cell.length_c   1.000
_cell.angle_alpha   90.00
_cell.angle_beta   90.00
_cell.angle_gamma   90.00
#
_symmetry.space_group_name_H-M   'P 1'
#
loop_
_entity.id
_entity.type
_entity.pdbx_description
1 polymer ?
#
loop_
_entity_poly.entity_id
_entity_poly.type
_entity_poly.pdbx_seq_one_letter_code
_entity_poly.pdbx_strand_id
1 'polypeptide(L)'
;MTQKKPETSLLLSGRSKKYSQGAVNPIIQRTSSVIFDTVAQKREATQKRAEGALFYGRRGTTTHFALQEALTELEQGAGCALFPSGAAAITQSILAFIEQGCHILVTGSAYDPTQNFCDQILSKFSVTTTYFDPLIGTKISQLLRPETKIVFLESPGSITMEVQDLQGIITAVRHYNPNIIIMIDNTWAAGLLLKPLTLGADISIQSATKYIIGHSDGMLGFAVANQRCWPQLRENTYLLGQCADPDTAYMTARGLRTLAVRMKQHEQSGLEIARWLKQHPLVDNVYHPALSSCPGHTYFQRDFSGSNGLFSFSLKKILTTEEFSRFLDNLSLFKMAFSWGGFESLILGYHPNDIKAMRQYDTQPTLAGTLFRVHIGLENIDDLIEDLEQAFLRISD
;
A
#
# COMPACT_ATOMS: atom_id res chain seq x y z
N MET A 1 19.85 8.90 -23.12
CA MET A 1 18.56 8.30 -23.53
C MET A 1 17.47 9.09 -22.82
N THR A 2 16.43 9.52 -23.51
CA THR A 2 15.28 10.20 -22.88
C THR A 2 14.61 9.24 -21.89
N GLN A 3 14.31 9.73 -20.70
CA GLN A 3 13.63 8.95 -19.66
C GLN A 3 12.26 8.50 -20.22
N LYS A 4 12.00 7.19 -20.18
CA LYS A 4 10.73 6.63 -20.66
C LYS A 4 9.61 6.99 -19.67
N LYS A 5 8.41 7.15 -20.19
CA LYS A 5 7.20 7.36 -19.37
C LYS A 5 6.88 6.09 -18.55
N PRO A 6 6.21 6.24 -17.38
CA PRO A 6 5.93 5.14 -16.47
C PRO A 6 5.26 3.93 -17.14
N GLU A 7 4.30 4.14 -18.01
CA GLU A 7 3.59 3.07 -18.73
C GLU A 7 4.55 2.21 -19.58
N THR A 8 5.52 2.85 -20.23
CA THR A 8 6.53 2.12 -21.02
C THR A 8 7.53 1.41 -20.12
N SER A 9 7.96 2.04 -19.02
CA SER A 9 8.86 1.42 -18.04
C SER A 9 8.24 0.14 -17.45
N LEU A 10 6.97 0.17 -17.04
CA LEU A 10 6.25 -1.01 -16.52
C LEU A 10 6.25 -2.20 -17.49
N LEU A 11 6.22 -1.94 -18.81
CA LEU A 11 6.25 -3.00 -19.82
C LEU A 11 7.65 -3.57 -20.05
N LEU A 12 8.70 -2.84 -19.73
CA LEU A 12 10.08 -3.21 -20.04
C LEU A 12 10.87 -3.72 -18.83
N SER A 13 10.58 -3.20 -17.63
CA SER A 13 11.33 -3.50 -16.41
C SER A 13 11.27 -4.98 -16.04
N GLY A 14 12.38 -5.52 -15.53
CA GLY A 14 12.49 -6.93 -15.14
C GLY A 14 12.46 -7.92 -16.30
N ARG A 15 12.63 -7.48 -17.57
CA ARG A 15 12.60 -8.33 -18.76
C ARG A 15 13.96 -8.53 -19.41
N SER A 16 15.04 -8.30 -18.69
CA SER A 16 16.40 -8.58 -19.16
C SER A 16 16.53 -10.02 -19.61
N LYS A 17 17.34 -10.28 -20.68
CA LYS A 17 17.63 -11.64 -21.19
C LYS A 17 18.21 -12.56 -20.11
N LYS A 18 18.87 -12.02 -19.09
CA LYS A 18 19.37 -12.81 -17.95
C LYS A 18 18.24 -13.51 -17.16
N TYR A 19 17.01 -12.95 -17.20
CA TYR A 19 15.84 -13.54 -16.53
C TYR A 19 14.90 -14.27 -17.48
N SER A 20 14.83 -13.84 -18.73
CA SER A 20 13.85 -14.34 -19.70
C SER A 20 14.42 -15.39 -20.66
N GLN A 21 15.75 -15.52 -20.75
CA GLN A 21 16.45 -16.40 -21.71
C GLN A 21 15.94 -16.22 -23.16
N GLY A 22 15.48 -15.02 -23.50
CA GLY A 22 14.94 -14.68 -24.82
C GLY A 22 13.40 -14.79 -24.95
N ALA A 23 12.70 -15.34 -23.94
CA ALA A 23 11.23 -15.27 -23.87
C ALA A 23 10.78 -13.81 -23.61
N VAL A 24 9.50 -13.52 -23.91
CA VAL A 24 8.93 -12.18 -23.63
C VAL A 24 8.83 -11.90 -22.14
N ASN A 25 8.49 -12.92 -21.33
CA ASN A 25 8.38 -12.81 -19.88
C ASN A 25 9.54 -13.54 -19.18
N PRO A 26 9.85 -13.17 -17.93
CA PRO A 26 10.75 -13.94 -17.08
C PRO A 26 10.31 -15.39 -16.94
N ILE A 27 11.28 -16.31 -16.79
CA ILE A 27 10.99 -17.72 -16.54
C ILE A 27 10.61 -17.92 -15.08
N ILE A 28 9.66 -18.82 -14.81
CA ILE A 28 9.36 -19.24 -13.44
C ILE A 28 10.41 -20.29 -13.03
N GLN A 29 11.30 -19.89 -12.13
CA GLN A 29 12.33 -20.77 -11.60
C GLN A 29 12.00 -21.18 -10.17
N ARG A 30 11.56 -22.44 -10.01
CA ARG A 30 11.29 -23.05 -8.70
C ARG A 30 12.50 -23.88 -8.28
N THR A 31 13.10 -23.53 -7.14
CA THR A 31 14.19 -24.32 -6.57
C THR A 31 14.39 -23.98 -5.09
N SER A 32 14.79 -24.95 -4.30
CA SER A 32 15.37 -24.72 -2.97
C SER A 32 16.91 -24.71 -3.06
N SER A 33 17.50 -25.69 -3.75
CA SER A 33 18.94 -25.88 -3.83
C SER A 33 19.49 -25.44 -5.19
N VAL A 34 20.66 -24.81 -5.16
CA VAL A 34 21.46 -24.48 -6.35
C VAL A 34 22.72 -25.29 -6.32
N ILE A 35 23.04 -25.98 -7.41
CA ILE A 35 24.22 -26.86 -7.55
C ILE A 35 25.39 -26.03 -8.08
N PHE A 36 26.56 -26.26 -7.53
CA PHE A 36 27.85 -25.72 -7.97
C PHE A 36 28.79 -26.84 -8.32
N ASP A 37 29.33 -26.83 -9.52
CA ASP A 37 30.25 -27.88 -9.98
C ASP A 37 31.64 -27.76 -9.35
N THR A 38 32.00 -26.55 -8.88
CA THR A 38 33.33 -26.31 -8.29
C THR A 38 33.26 -25.49 -7.00
N VAL A 39 34.26 -25.65 -6.14
CA VAL A 39 34.42 -24.81 -4.94
C VAL A 39 34.58 -23.34 -5.28
N ALA A 40 35.18 -23.01 -6.40
CA ALA A 40 35.35 -21.64 -6.87
C ALA A 40 33.99 -21.00 -7.19
N GLN A 41 33.13 -21.69 -7.96
CA GLN A 41 31.77 -21.23 -8.24
C GLN A 41 30.95 -21.01 -6.95
N LYS A 42 31.01 -21.97 -6.00
CA LYS A 42 30.33 -21.83 -4.71
C LYS A 42 30.80 -20.58 -3.94
N ARG A 43 32.13 -20.35 -3.90
CA ARG A 43 32.71 -19.19 -3.22
C ARG A 43 32.27 -17.87 -3.86
N GLU A 44 32.30 -17.80 -5.19
CA GLU A 44 31.83 -16.63 -5.95
C GLU A 44 30.34 -16.33 -5.67
N ALA A 45 29.47 -17.35 -5.79
CA ALA A 45 28.04 -17.21 -5.50
C ALA A 45 27.80 -16.76 -4.04
N THR A 46 28.58 -17.24 -3.09
CA THR A 46 28.52 -16.83 -1.69
C THR A 46 28.87 -15.34 -1.52
N GLN A 47 29.91 -14.86 -2.19
CA GLN A 47 30.31 -13.45 -2.15
C GLN A 47 29.26 -12.55 -2.79
N LYS A 48 28.71 -12.97 -3.94
CA LYS A 48 27.73 -12.21 -4.73
C LYS A 48 26.28 -12.47 -4.35
N ARG A 49 25.99 -13.22 -3.28
CA ARG A 49 24.63 -13.59 -2.86
C ARG A 49 23.71 -12.38 -2.57
N ALA A 50 24.29 -11.23 -2.29
CA ALA A 50 23.58 -9.99 -2.05
C ALA A 50 23.35 -9.16 -3.33
N GLU A 51 23.94 -9.57 -4.46
CA GLU A 51 23.93 -8.87 -5.74
C GLU A 51 22.99 -9.55 -6.78
N GLY A 52 22.10 -10.44 -6.33
CA GLY A 52 21.18 -11.16 -7.20
C GLY A 52 21.82 -12.37 -7.90
N ALA A 53 22.89 -12.94 -7.33
CA ALA A 53 23.41 -14.22 -7.77
C ALA A 53 22.58 -15.40 -7.23
N LEU A 54 22.41 -16.44 -8.04
CA LEU A 54 21.78 -17.68 -7.59
C LEU A 54 22.67 -18.33 -6.52
N PHE A 55 22.13 -18.53 -5.34
CA PHE A 55 22.85 -19.07 -4.19
C PHE A 55 22.03 -20.14 -3.45
N TYR A 56 20.81 -19.83 -3.12
CA TYR A 56 19.85 -20.69 -2.42
C TYR A 56 18.44 -20.11 -2.60
N GLY A 57 17.43 -20.96 -2.86
CA GLY A 57 16.08 -20.55 -3.26
C GLY A 57 15.43 -19.52 -2.34
N ARG A 58 15.64 -19.62 -1.01
CA ARG A 58 15.12 -18.62 -0.04
C ARG A 58 15.66 -17.20 -0.28
N ARG A 59 16.84 -17.05 -0.90
CA ARG A 59 17.40 -15.74 -1.25
C ARG A 59 16.92 -15.21 -2.60
N GLY A 60 16.05 -15.95 -3.25
CA GLY A 60 15.47 -15.61 -4.55
C GLY A 60 16.07 -16.41 -5.69
N THR A 61 15.34 -16.41 -6.78
CA THR A 61 15.68 -16.99 -8.08
C THR A 61 15.59 -15.90 -9.15
N THR A 62 15.88 -16.25 -10.40
CA THR A 62 15.77 -15.30 -11.52
C THR A 62 14.38 -14.68 -11.63
N THR A 63 13.32 -15.42 -11.25
CA THR A 63 11.94 -14.91 -11.20
C THR A 63 11.82 -13.76 -10.19
N HIS A 64 12.36 -13.95 -8.98
CA HIS A 64 12.34 -12.94 -7.93
C HIS A 64 13.18 -11.71 -8.30
N PHE A 65 14.38 -11.92 -8.84
CA PHE A 65 15.29 -10.84 -9.22
C PHE A 65 14.69 -9.96 -10.33
N ALA A 66 13.97 -10.58 -11.28
CA ALA A 66 13.23 -9.85 -12.32
C ALA A 66 12.15 -8.95 -11.72
N LEU A 67 11.38 -9.45 -10.76
CA LEU A 67 10.35 -8.67 -10.05
C LEU A 67 10.98 -7.57 -9.20
N GLN A 68 12.02 -7.89 -8.43
CA GLN A 68 12.73 -6.91 -7.58
C GLN A 68 13.29 -5.75 -8.41
N GLU A 69 13.88 -6.04 -9.58
CA GLU A 69 14.36 -5.02 -10.53
C GLU A 69 13.21 -4.12 -10.98
N ALA A 70 12.07 -4.71 -11.38
CA ALA A 70 10.90 -3.96 -11.83
C ALA A 70 10.29 -3.07 -10.74
N LEU A 71 10.17 -3.57 -9.50
CA LEU A 71 9.61 -2.82 -8.37
C LEU A 71 10.57 -1.74 -7.88
N THR A 72 11.88 -2.00 -7.91
CA THR A 72 12.90 -1.00 -7.58
C THR A 72 12.86 0.18 -8.56
N GLU A 73 12.72 -0.10 -9.87
CA GLU A 73 12.56 0.94 -10.88
C GLU A 73 11.22 1.69 -10.72
N LEU A 74 10.12 0.97 -10.46
CA LEU A 74 8.81 1.57 -10.23
C LEU A 74 8.84 2.57 -9.09
N GLU A 75 9.46 2.24 -7.96
CA GLU A 75 9.53 3.09 -6.76
C GLU A 75 10.73 4.06 -6.77
N GLN A 76 11.61 3.98 -7.76
CA GLN A 76 12.85 4.77 -7.87
C GLN A 76 13.78 4.62 -6.66
N GLY A 77 13.93 3.38 -6.16
CA GLY A 77 14.75 3.05 -5.00
C GLY A 77 16.11 2.46 -5.35
N ALA A 78 16.80 1.96 -4.33
CA ALA A 78 18.10 1.28 -4.45
C ALA A 78 17.99 -0.25 -4.42
N GLY A 79 16.89 -0.79 -3.91
CA GLY A 79 16.63 -2.22 -3.89
C GLY A 79 15.28 -2.56 -3.28
N CYS A 80 14.81 -3.77 -3.58
CA CYS A 80 13.48 -4.27 -3.21
C CYS A 80 13.60 -5.58 -2.43
N ALA A 81 12.95 -5.66 -1.27
CA ALA A 81 12.72 -6.88 -0.51
C ALA A 81 11.30 -7.40 -0.78
N LEU A 82 11.14 -8.71 -0.95
CA LEU A 82 9.86 -9.39 -1.17
C LEU A 82 9.43 -10.15 0.09
N PHE A 83 8.12 -10.16 0.35
CA PHE A 83 7.51 -10.75 1.53
C PHE A 83 6.26 -11.55 1.13
N PRO A 84 5.81 -12.52 1.95
CA PRO A 84 4.64 -13.34 1.63
C PRO A 84 3.32 -12.55 1.64
N SER A 85 3.29 -11.38 2.28
CA SER A 85 2.09 -10.53 2.36
C SER A 85 2.46 -9.06 2.61
N GLY A 86 1.49 -8.15 2.39
CA GLY A 86 1.65 -6.73 2.73
C GLY A 86 1.91 -6.51 4.24
N ALA A 87 1.18 -7.22 5.09
CA ALA A 87 1.40 -7.14 6.55
C ALA A 87 2.83 -7.57 6.93
N ALA A 88 3.37 -8.63 6.30
CA ALA A 88 4.76 -9.03 6.50
C ALA A 88 5.74 -7.96 6.00
N ALA A 89 5.46 -7.28 4.89
CA ALA A 89 6.30 -6.19 4.40
C ALA A 89 6.36 -5.03 5.40
N ILE A 90 5.22 -4.66 6.00
CA ILE A 90 5.16 -3.61 7.03
C ILE A 90 5.93 -4.04 8.28
N THR A 91 5.56 -5.16 8.87
CA THR A 91 6.11 -5.61 10.16
C THR A 91 7.62 -5.85 10.09
N GLN A 92 8.10 -6.45 8.99
CA GLN A 92 9.52 -6.75 8.81
C GLN A 92 10.32 -5.47 8.49
N SER A 93 9.74 -4.51 7.77
CA SER A 93 10.38 -3.22 7.55
C SER A 93 10.55 -2.45 8.87
N ILE A 94 9.55 -2.44 9.73
CA ILE A 94 9.66 -1.83 11.06
C ILE A 94 10.70 -2.57 11.92
N LEU A 95 10.62 -3.90 12.01
CA LEU A 95 11.56 -4.72 12.78
C LEU A 95 13.02 -4.54 12.33
N ALA A 96 13.26 -4.20 11.08
CA ALA A 96 14.60 -3.98 10.58
C ALA A 96 15.31 -2.77 11.19
N PHE A 97 14.56 -1.79 11.75
CA PHE A 97 15.11 -0.50 12.19
C PHE A 97 14.78 -0.13 13.64
N ILE A 98 14.06 -0.98 14.37
CA ILE A 98 13.82 -0.75 15.80
C ILE A 98 15.00 -1.22 16.65
N GLU A 99 15.09 -0.63 17.81
CA GLU A 99 15.96 -1.02 18.93
C GLU A 99 15.11 -1.12 20.20
N GLN A 100 15.55 -1.91 21.17
CA GLN A 100 14.85 -2.02 22.43
C GLN A 100 14.69 -0.64 23.09
N GLY A 101 13.47 -0.33 23.53
CA GLY A 101 13.16 0.93 24.20
C GLY A 101 13.05 2.15 23.28
N CYS A 102 13.12 1.98 21.95
CA CYS A 102 12.95 3.11 21.04
C CYS A 102 11.49 3.58 20.96
N HIS A 103 11.30 4.75 20.36
CA HIS A 103 9.99 5.34 20.10
C HIS A 103 9.71 5.37 18.60
N ILE A 104 8.45 5.10 18.22
CA ILE A 104 7.95 5.24 16.85
C ILE A 104 6.72 6.14 16.81
N LEU A 105 6.62 6.95 15.76
CA LEU A 105 5.42 7.70 15.42
C LEU A 105 4.70 6.98 14.29
N VAL A 106 3.40 6.76 14.45
CA VAL A 106 2.55 6.08 13.46
C VAL A 106 1.34 6.95 13.19
N THR A 107 0.98 7.16 11.91
CA THR A 107 -0.27 7.86 11.61
C THR A 107 -1.46 7.12 12.19
N GLY A 108 -2.35 7.84 12.87
CA GLY A 108 -3.54 7.26 13.49
C GLY A 108 -4.58 6.74 12.50
N SER A 109 -4.44 7.05 11.21
CA SER A 109 -5.23 6.52 10.10
C SER A 109 -4.58 5.32 9.40
N ALA A 110 -3.51 4.75 9.95
CA ALA A 110 -2.84 3.57 9.38
C ALA A 110 -3.76 2.34 9.37
N TYR A 111 -3.45 1.43 8.48
CA TYR A 111 -4.07 0.10 8.39
C TYR A 111 -4.11 -0.60 9.76
N ASP A 112 -5.30 -1.06 10.18
CA ASP A 112 -5.53 -1.61 11.51
C ASP A 112 -4.50 -2.69 11.94
N PRO A 113 -4.12 -3.67 11.11
CA PRO A 113 -3.07 -4.62 11.47
C PRO A 113 -1.70 -3.99 11.74
N THR A 114 -1.38 -2.81 11.18
CA THR A 114 -0.16 -2.07 11.52
C THR A 114 -0.23 -1.55 12.95
N GLN A 115 -1.37 -0.96 13.35
CA GLN A 115 -1.60 -0.47 14.70
C GLN A 115 -1.56 -1.65 15.70
N ASN A 116 -2.28 -2.73 15.40
CA ASN A 116 -2.28 -3.95 16.24
C ASN A 116 -0.89 -4.55 16.41
N PHE A 117 -0.05 -4.54 15.36
CA PHE A 117 1.34 -4.98 15.47
C PHE A 117 2.15 -4.08 16.40
N CYS A 118 1.99 -2.78 16.30
CA CYS A 118 2.66 -1.83 17.18
C CYS A 118 2.27 -2.04 18.64
N ASP A 119 0.97 -2.18 18.91
CA ASP A 119 0.44 -2.29 20.28
C ASP A 119 0.72 -3.65 20.93
N GLN A 120 0.60 -4.75 20.17
CA GLN A 120 0.65 -6.10 20.72
C GLN A 120 2.02 -6.77 20.61
N ILE A 121 2.81 -6.41 19.61
CA ILE A 121 4.12 -7.05 19.36
C ILE A 121 5.26 -6.13 19.75
N LEU A 122 5.29 -4.90 19.26
CA LEU A 122 6.41 -3.98 19.54
C LEU A 122 6.49 -3.60 21.02
N SER A 123 5.36 -3.51 21.72
CA SER A 123 5.32 -3.30 23.18
C SER A 123 6.11 -4.35 23.97
N LYS A 124 6.18 -5.61 23.48
CA LYS A 124 6.98 -6.68 24.09
C LYS A 124 8.49 -6.44 24.03
N PHE A 125 8.93 -5.58 23.12
CA PHE A 125 10.32 -5.15 22.99
C PHE A 125 10.58 -3.79 23.66
N SER A 126 9.63 -3.33 24.50
CA SER A 126 9.66 -2.02 25.15
C SER A 126 9.69 -0.84 24.16
N VAL A 127 9.25 -1.05 22.92
CA VAL A 127 9.07 0.02 21.94
C VAL A 127 7.79 0.77 22.28
N THR A 128 7.89 2.10 22.35
CA THR A 128 6.72 2.95 22.59
C THR A 128 6.18 3.50 21.26
N THR A 129 4.86 3.44 21.08
CA THR A 129 4.19 3.96 19.89
C THR A 129 3.38 5.21 20.26
N THR A 130 3.51 6.28 19.50
CA THR A 130 2.61 7.43 19.55
C THR A 130 1.87 7.55 18.22
N TYR A 131 0.55 7.53 18.29
CA TYR A 131 -0.30 7.76 17.13
C TYR A 131 -0.55 9.26 16.97
N PHE A 132 -0.59 9.73 15.73
CA PHE A 132 -0.78 11.14 15.45
C PHE A 132 -1.86 11.40 14.39
N ASP A 133 -2.45 12.59 14.46
CA ASP A 133 -3.41 13.08 13.47
C ASP A 133 -2.80 13.06 12.07
N PRO A 134 -3.41 12.37 11.08
CA PRO A 134 -2.91 12.35 9.71
C PRO A 134 -2.74 13.75 9.10
N LEU A 135 -3.48 14.74 9.58
CA LEU A 135 -3.43 16.13 9.10
C LEU A 135 -2.47 17.02 9.90
N ILE A 136 -1.65 16.47 10.79
CA ILE A 136 -0.75 17.22 11.68
C ILE A 136 0.26 18.09 10.91
N GLY A 137 0.67 17.69 9.72
CA GLY A 137 1.66 18.40 8.90
C GLY A 137 2.98 18.64 9.65
N THR A 138 3.53 19.84 9.53
CA THR A 138 4.83 20.20 10.17
C THR A 138 4.79 20.17 11.69
N LYS A 139 3.62 20.21 12.33
CA LYS A 139 3.47 20.10 13.80
C LYS A 139 3.92 18.74 14.34
N ILE A 140 4.15 17.74 13.49
CA ILE A 140 4.74 16.46 13.90
C ILE A 140 6.04 16.61 14.67
N SER A 141 6.77 17.72 14.45
CA SER A 141 7.98 18.05 15.20
C SER A 141 7.79 18.10 16.72
N GLN A 142 6.56 18.40 17.19
CA GLN A 142 6.22 18.46 18.62
C GLN A 142 6.10 17.08 19.27
N LEU A 143 5.95 16.02 18.47
CA LEU A 143 5.83 14.64 18.92
C LEU A 143 7.16 13.86 18.84
N LEU A 144 8.14 14.42 18.16
CA LEU A 144 9.47 13.81 18.04
C LEU A 144 10.22 13.84 19.36
N ARG A 145 10.91 12.75 19.68
CA ARG A 145 11.71 12.55 20.90
C ARG A 145 13.11 12.10 20.54
N PRO A 146 14.12 12.25 21.42
CA PRO A 146 15.46 11.72 21.17
C PRO A 146 15.47 10.23 20.82
N GLU A 147 14.55 9.44 21.39
CA GLU A 147 14.41 8.01 21.18
C GLU A 147 13.61 7.66 19.91
N THR A 148 13.06 8.65 19.20
CA THR A 148 12.29 8.40 17.97
C THR A 148 13.20 7.85 16.88
N LYS A 149 12.89 6.61 16.43
CA LYS A 149 13.64 5.92 15.37
C LYS A 149 12.90 5.87 14.05
N ILE A 150 11.55 5.76 14.09
CA ILE A 150 10.71 5.58 12.91
C ILE A 150 9.56 6.57 12.95
N VAL A 151 9.25 7.12 11.78
CA VAL A 151 7.96 7.76 11.46
C VAL A 151 7.30 6.93 10.38
N PHE A 152 6.15 6.34 10.68
CA PHE A 152 5.38 5.51 9.76
C PHE A 152 4.15 6.27 9.27
N LEU A 153 4.05 6.42 7.95
CA LEU A 153 3.02 7.17 7.23
C LEU A 153 2.17 6.22 6.38
N GLU A 154 0.93 6.60 6.13
CA GLU A 154 0.05 5.98 5.14
C GLU A 154 -0.84 7.07 4.54
N SER A 155 -0.74 7.30 3.24
CA SER A 155 -1.47 8.38 2.60
C SER A 155 -1.92 7.96 1.19
N PRO A 156 -3.24 8.02 0.92
CA PRO A 156 -4.35 8.34 1.83
C PRO A 156 -4.49 7.35 2.99
N GLY A 157 -5.08 7.81 4.10
CA GLY A 157 -5.32 6.96 5.28
C GLY A 157 -6.29 5.82 4.98
N SER A 158 -6.08 4.68 5.63
CA SER A 158 -6.95 3.51 5.52
C SER A 158 -8.38 3.86 5.94
N ILE A 159 -9.38 3.51 5.16
CA ILE A 159 -10.82 3.72 5.37
C ILE A 159 -11.26 5.20 5.27
N THR A 160 -10.68 6.13 6.02
CA THR A 160 -11.14 7.53 6.14
C THR A 160 -10.49 8.49 5.13
N MET A 161 -9.49 8.02 4.39
CA MET A 161 -8.91 8.65 3.19
C MET A 161 -8.26 10.03 3.38
N GLU A 162 -7.87 10.42 4.59
CA GLU A 162 -7.13 11.67 4.82
C GLU A 162 -5.80 11.65 4.05
N VAL A 163 -5.52 12.71 3.30
CA VAL A 163 -4.25 12.85 2.58
C VAL A 163 -3.28 13.70 3.39
N GLN A 164 -2.14 13.13 3.72
CA GLN A 164 -1.12 13.76 4.58
C GLN A 164 -0.30 14.80 3.83
N ASP A 165 0.19 15.83 4.55
CA ASP A 165 1.25 16.72 4.08
C ASP A 165 2.61 16.01 4.14
N LEU A 166 2.84 15.07 3.20
CA LEU A 166 4.06 14.25 3.19
C LEU A 166 5.32 15.09 3.15
N GLN A 167 5.37 16.12 2.30
CA GLN A 167 6.56 16.99 2.17
C GLN A 167 6.81 17.80 3.45
N GLY A 168 5.75 18.35 4.07
CA GLY A 168 5.84 19.07 5.33
C GLY A 168 6.31 18.16 6.46
N ILE A 169 5.73 16.97 6.60
CA ILE A 169 6.13 15.97 7.60
C ILE A 169 7.60 15.56 7.41
N ILE A 170 7.98 15.15 6.19
CA ILE A 170 9.34 14.71 5.87
C ILE A 170 10.34 15.83 6.20
N THR A 171 10.05 17.06 5.79
CA THR A 171 10.92 18.22 6.07
C THR A 171 11.10 18.46 7.57
N ALA A 172 10.00 18.43 8.34
CA ALA A 172 10.03 18.63 9.78
C ALA A 172 10.83 17.53 10.50
N VAL A 173 10.66 16.27 10.11
CA VAL A 173 11.39 15.13 10.66
C VAL A 173 12.88 15.23 10.33
N ARG A 174 13.24 15.56 9.09
CA ARG A 174 14.64 15.70 8.68
C ARG A 174 15.35 16.86 9.38
N HIS A 175 14.63 17.95 9.63
CA HIS A 175 15.16 19.09 10.38
C HIS A 175 15.45 18.74 11.85
N TYR A 176 14.56 17.94 12.46
CA TYR A 176 14.72 17.49 13.85
C TYR A 176 15.88 16.49 13.99
N ASN A 177 15.87 15.41 13.20
CA ASN A 177 16.93 14.40 13.19
C ASN A 177 16.94 13.68 11.82
N PRO A 178 17.97 13.88 10.98
CA PRO A 178 18.05 13.26 9.66
C PRO A 178 18.19 11.73 9.71
N ASN A 179 18.52 11.15 10.86
CA ASN A 179 18.69 9.70 11.02
C ASN A 179 17.39 8.95 11.29
N ILE A 180 16.30 9.64 11.62
CA ILE A 180 14.98 8.99 11.75
C ILE A 180 14.59 8.35 10.42
N ILE A 181 14.09 7.11 10.48
CA ILE A 181 13.66 6.38 9.31
C ILE A 181 12.20 6.74 9.00
N ILE A 182 11.94 7.23 7.79
CA ILE A 182 10.59 7.56 7.34
C ILE A 182 10.12 6.45 6.41
N MET A 183 9.06 5.74 6.83
CA MET A 183 8.42 4.66 6.08
C MET A 183 7.03 5.10 5.64
N ILE A 184 6.64 4.72 4.43
CA ILE A 184 5.30 5.03 3.89
C ILE A 184 4.68 3.75 3.35
N ASP A 185 3.49 3.39 3.84
CA ASP A 185 2.62 2.47 3.12
C ASP A 185 2.05 3.18 1.90
N ASN A 186 2.53 2.78 0.72
CA ASN A 186 2.19 3.35 -0.58
C ASN A 186 1.25 2.44 -1.39
N THR A 187 0.56 1.51 -0.71
CA THR A 187 -0.28 0.51 -1.36
C THR A 187 -1.41 1.14 -2.18
N TRP A 188 -2.04 2.22 -1.68
CA TRP A 188 -3.11 2.92 -2.41
C TRP A 188 -2.63 3.46 -3.76
N ALA A 189 -1.45 4.03 -3.81
CA ALA A 189 -0.89 4.64 -5.02
C ALA A 189 -0.21 3.64 -5.97
N ALA A 190 -0.07 2.38 -5.56
CA ALA A 190 0.53 1.29 -6.34
C ALA A 190 1.95 1.60 -6.89
N GLY A 191 2.68 2.53 -6.26
CA GLY A 191 3.96 3.02 -6.75
C GLY A 191 3.88 3.77 -8.10
N LEU A 192 2.71 3.87 -8.69
CA LEU A 192 2.47 4.57 -9.95
C LEU A 192 2.07 6.03 -9.72
N LEU A 193 1.15 6.27 -8.79
CA LEU A 193 0.54 7.58 -8.57
C LEU A 193 1.34 8.47 -7.62
N LEU A 194 2.15 7.88 -6.73
CA LEU A 194 3.00 8.59 -5.77
C LEU A 194 4.38 7.93 -5.74
N LYS A 195 5.43 8.74 -5.59
CA LYS A 195 6.83 8.32 -5.50
C LYS A 195 7.44 8.76 -4.15
N PRO A 196 7.18 8.07 -3.04
CA PRO A 196 7.58 8.52 -1.71
C PRO A 196 9.09 8.74 -1.55
N LEU A 197 9.90 7.87 -2.17
CA LEU A 197 11.36 7.96 -2.08
C LEU A 197 11.90 9.26 -2.71
N THR A 198 11.25 9.77 -3.75
CA THR A 198 11.63 11.05 -4.37
C THR A 198 11.24 12.26 -3.53
N LEU A 199 10.28 12.11 -2.63
CA LEU A 199 9.88 13.13 -1.66
C LEU A 199 10.80 13.14 -0.42
N GLY A 200 11.70 12.17 -0.27
CA GLY A 200 12.65 12.08 0.84
C GLY A 200 12.31 11.03 1.91
N ALA A 201 11.32 10.17 1.67
CA ALA A 201 11.12 8.98 2.48
C ALA A 201 12.28 7.98 2.32
N ASP A 202 12.44 7.09 3.28
CA ASP A 202 13.50 6.08 3.25
C ASP A 202 13.02 4.75 2.69
N ILE A 203 11.77 4.37 2.99
CA ILE A 203 11.20 3.08 2.62
C ILE A 203 9.76 3.30 2.14
N SER A 204 9.48 2.80 0.94
CA SER A 204 8.14 2.64 0.39
C SER A 204 7.71 1.19 0.54
N ILE A 205 6.59 0.95 1.20
CA ILE A 205 6.05 -0.38 1.50
C ILE A 205 4.75 -0.54 0.74
N GLN A 206 4.51 -1.74 0.19
CA GLN A 206 3.26 -2.01 -0.50
C GLN A 206 2.79 -3.46 -0.34
N SER A 207 1.49 -3.61 -0.33
CA SER A 207 0.83 -4.88 -0.60
C SER A 207 0.59 -5.02 -2.11
N ALA A 208 1.46 -5.75 -2.80
CA ALA A 208 1.25 -6.05 -4.22
C ALA A 208 -0.04 -6.85 -4.48
N THR A 209 -0.58 -7.52 -3.45
CA THR A 209 -1.90 -8.17 -3.40
C THR A 209 -3.02 -7.32 -3.98
N LYS A 210 -2.88 -5.97 -3.90
CA LYS A 210 -3.87 -4.99 -4.35
C LYS A 210 -3.71 -4.72 -5.85
N TYR A 211 -3.64 -3.48 -6.27
CA TYR A 211 -3.60 -3.07 -7.68
C TYR A 211 -2.47 -3.69 -8.50
N ILE A 212 -1.31 -4.01 -7.91
CA ILE A 212 -0.19 -4.53 -8.68
C ILE A 212 -0.52 -5.91 -9.26
N ILE A 213 -0.95 -6.88 -8.44
CA ILE A 213 -1.47 -8.15 -8.92
C ILE A 213 -2.79 -7.94 -9.65
N GLY A 214 -3.76 -7.27 -9.00
CA GLY A 214 -5.00 -6.78 -9.60
C GLY A 214 -6.01 -7.83 -10.02
N HIS A 215 -5.89 -9.08 -9.55
CA HIS A 215 -6.73 -10.21 -9.98
C HIS A 215 -7.30 -11.04 -8.83
N SER A 216 -7.14 -10.59 -7.59
CA SER A 216 -7.70 -11.22 -6.37
C SER A 216 -7.28 -12.68 -6.15
N ASP A 217 -6.17 -13.10 -6.74
CA ASP A 217 -5.71 -14.49 -6.80
C ASP A 217 -4.29 -14.72 -6.23
N GLY A 218 -3.65 -13.68 -5.66
CA GLY A 218 -2.30 -13.78 -5.12
C GLY A 218 -2.04 -12.83 -3.97
N MET A 219 -1.15 -13.22 -3.07
CA MET A 219 -0.69 -12.39 -1.97
C MET A 219 0.82 -12.20 -2.03
N LEU A 220 1.25 -10.94 -2.06
CA LEU A 220 2.65 -10.56 -1.99
C LEU A 220 2.78 -9.17 -1.39
N GLY A 221 3.77 -9.00 -0.50
CA GLY A 221 4.21 -7.70 -0.02
C GLY A 221 5.61 -7.38 -0.53
N PHE A 222 5.95 -6.11 -0.58
CA PHE A 222 7.32 -5.69 -0.85
C PHE A 222 7.64 -4.36 -0.18
N ALA A 223 8.93 -4.12 0.00
CA ALA A 223 9.44 -2.84 0.47
C ALA A 223 10.64 -2.43 -0.39
N VAL A 224 10.60 -1.22 -0.89
CA VAL A 224 11.70 -0.60 -1.65
C VAL A 224 12.35 0.47 -0.76
N ALA A 225 13.66 0.37 -0.59
CA ALA A 225 14.42 1.30 0.23
C ALA A 225 15.32 2.20 -0.62
N ASN A 226 15.66 3.37 -0.09
CA ASN A 226 16.71 4.23 -0.61
C ASN A 226 18.10 3.62 -0.35
N GLN A 227 19.15 4.24 -0.89
CA GLN A 227 20.53 3.75 -0.79
C GLN A 227 21.01 3.58 0.67
N ARG A 228 20.55 4.45 1.58
CA ARG A 228 20.94 4.43 2.99
C ARG A 228 20.37 3.21 3.72
N CYS A 229 19.12 2.88 3.46
CA CYS A 229 18.37 1.88 4.22
C CYS A 229 18.39 0.47 3.58
N TRP A 230 18.69 0.38 2.29
CA TRP A 230 18.65 -0.89 1.57
C TRP A 230 19.52 -2.01 2.18
N PRO A 231 20.80 -1.77 2.54
CA PRO A 231 21.61 -2.85 3.10
C PRO A 231 21.02 -3.48 4.36
N GLN A 232 20.52 -2.63 5.29
CA GLN A 232 19.94 -3.09 6.54
C GLN A 232 18.60 -3.82 6.32
N LEU A 233 17.70 -3.26 5.51
CA LEU A 233 16.43 -3.89 5.17
C LEU A 233 16.66 -5.27 4.55
N ARG A 234 17.54 -5.37 3.57
CA ARG A 234 17.88 -6.63 2.89
C ARG A 234 18.40 -7.69 3.85
N GLU A 235 19.38 -7.36 4.68
CA GLU A 235 19.97 -8.35 5.60
C GLU A 235 18.96 -8.82 6.65
N ASN A 236 18.15 -7.91 7.22
CA ASN A 236 17.10 -8.30 8.16
C ASN A 236 16.05 -9.22 7.52
N THR A 237 15.63 -8.92 6.28
CA THR A 237 14.71 -9.78 5.51
C THR A 237 15.26 -11.21 5.42
N TYR A 238 16.54 -11.37 5.14
CA TYR A 238 17.17 -12.68 5.04
C TYR A 238 17.34 -13.37 6.40
N LEU A 239 17.73 -12.64 7.43
CA LEU A 239 17.88 -13.18 8.79
C LEU A 239 16.57 -13.69 9.35
N LEU A 240 15.47 -12.97 9.12
CA LEU A 240 14.13 -13.34 9.56
C LEU A 240 13.45 -14.38 8.64
N GLY A 241 14.17 -14.87 7.63
CA GLY A 241 13.72 -15.98 6.78
C GLY A 241 12.61 -15.63 5.80
N GLN A 242 12.39 -14.34 5.54
CA GLN A 242 11.34 -13.90 4.62
C GLN A 242 11.64 -14.29 3.18
N CYS A 243 10.65 -14.84 2.51
CA CYS A 243 10.70 -15.18 1.08
C CYS A 243 9.28 -15.17 0.49
N ALA A 244 9.19 -14.91 -0.81
CA ALA A 244 7.97 -15.06 -1.58
C ALA A 244 8.04 -16.32 -2.42
N ASP A 245 6.90 -16.86 -2.80
CA ASP A 245 6.79 -17.96 -3.74
C ASP A 245 7.10 -17.49 -5.17
N PRO A 246 7.85 -18.26 -6.00
CA PRO A 246 8.20 -17.84 -7.36
C PRO A 246 6.98 -17.72 -8.29
N ASP A 247 5.92 -18.50 -8.11
CA ASP A 247 4.72 -18.38 -8.92
C ASP A 247 3.99 -17.06 -8.61
N THR A 248 3.85 -16.71 -7.34
CA THR A 248 3.28 -15.42 -6.93
C THR A 248 4.16 -14.25 -7.38
N ALA A 249 5.48 -14.39 -7.34
CA ALA A 249 6.39 -13.38 -7.88
C ALA A 249 6.19 -13.18 -9.40
N TYR A 250 5.98 -14.27 -10.15
CA TYR A 250 5.63 -14.21 -11.57
C TYR A 250 4.28 -13.56 -11.82
N MET A 251 3.23 -13.94 -11.06
CA MET A 251 1.89 -13.33 -11.16
C MET A 251 1.96 -11.82 -10.90
N THR A 252 2.73 -11.41 -9.92
CA THR A 252 2.97 -9.99 -9.60
C THR A 252 3.66 -9.27 -10.79
N ALA A 253 4.71 -9.85 -11.35
CA ALA A 253 5.39 -9.31 -12.53
C ALA A 253 4.46 -9.23 -13.75
N ARG A 254 3.56 -10.20 -13.93
CA ARG A 254 2.52 -10.20 -14.97
C ARG A 254 1.51 -9.07 -14.74
N GLY A 255 1.04 -8.88 -13.50
CA GLY A 255 0.11 -7.80 -13.13
C GLY A 255 0.66 -6.41 -13.42
N LEU A 256 1.97 -6.18 -13.23
CA LEU A 256 2.63 -4.92 -13.57
C LEU A 256 2.44 -4.52 -15.03
N ARG A 257 2.34 -5.48 -15.97
CA ARG A 257 2.20 -5.20 -17.41
C ARG A 257 0.90 -4.47 -17.75
N THR A 258 -0.15 -4.68 -16.96
CA THR A 258 -1.46 -4.04 -17.15
C THR A 258 -1.78 -3.01 -16.06
N LEU A 259 -0.86 -2.74 -15.13
CA LEU A 259 -1.10 -1.85 -14.00
C LEU A 259 -1.58 -0.47 -14.47
N ALA A 260 -0.86 0.17 -15.38
CA ALA A 260 -1.19 1.53 -15.83
C ALA A 260 -2.57 1.63 -16.50
N VAL A 261 -2.94 0.66 -17.34
CA VAL A 261 -4.26 0.67 -17.99
C VAL A 261 -5.38 0.37 -17.02
N ARG A 262 -5.17 -0.54 -16.05
CA ARG A 262 -6.16 -0.82 -15.00
C ARG A 262 -6.34 0.39 -14.07
N MET A 263 -5.26 1.00 -13.62
CA MET A 263 -5.32 2.20 -12.77
C MET A 263 -6.09 3.34 -13.44
N LYS A 264 -5.88 3.55 -14.75
CA LYS A 264 -6.62 4.57 -15.51
C LYS A 264 -8.13 4.26 -15.54
N GLN A 265 -8.52 2.99 -15.72
CA GLN A 265 -9.92 2.61 -15.70
C GLN A 265 -10.52 2.76 -14.28
N HIS A 266 -9.81 2.30 -13.25
CA HIS A 266 -10.23 2.48 -11.86
C HIS A 266 -10.42 3.96 -11.49
N GLU A 267 -9.51 4.83 -11.94
CA GLU A 267 -9.63 6.27 -11.73
C GLU A 267 -10.89 6.83 -12.39
N GLN A 268 -11.10 6.50 -13.67
CA GLN A 268 -12.26 6.99 -14.41
C GLN A 268 -13.57 6.56 -13.74
N SER A 269 -13.73 5.26 -13.50
CA SER A 269 -14.94 4.69 -12.88
C SER A 269 -15.12 5.18 -11.43
N GLY A 270 -14.03 5.23 -10.65
CA GLY A 270 -14.06 5.69 -9.27
C GLY A 270 -14.48 7.16 -9.14
N LEU A 271 -13.95 8.04 -10.00
CA LEU A 271 -14.33 9.47 -9.99
C LEU A 271 -15.77 9.69 -10.43
N GLU A 272 -16.25 8.96 -11.40
CA GLU A 272 -17.62 9.09 -11.89
C GLU A 272 -18.63 8.67 -10.80
N ILE A 273 -18.43 7.51 -10.20
CA ILE A 273 -19.26 7.03 -9.08
C ILE A 273 -19.15 7.95 -7.87
N ALA A 274 -17.95 8.45 -7.53
CA ALA A 274 -17.76 9.39 -6.43
C ALA A 274 -18.52 10.72 -6.64
N ARG A 275 -18.58 11.22 -7.88
CA ARG A 275 -19.36 12.42 -8.22
C ARG A 275 -20.85 12.17 -8.16
N TRP A 276 -21.32 11.02 -8.64
CA TRP A 276 -22.71 10.61 -8.53
C TRP A 276 -23.13 10.48 -7.05
N LEU A 277 -22.35 9.78 -6.22
CA LEU A 277 -22.59 9.66 -4.78
C LEU A 277 -22.65 11.03 -4.09
N LYS A 278 -21.78 11.97 -4.48
CA LYS A 278 -21.79 13.33 -3.89
C LYS A 278 -23.10 14.08 -4.14
N GLN A 279 -23.84 13.74 -5.17
CA GLN A 279 -25.14 14.35 -5.50
C GLN A 279 -26.32 13.57 -4.91
N HIS A 280 -26.08 12.38 -4.37
CA HIS A 280 -27.14 11.52 -3.87
C HIS A 280 -27.73 12.07 -2.54
N PRO A 281 -29.08 12.16 -2.40
CA PRO A 281 -29.73 12.83 -1.27
C PRO A 281 -29.43 12.22 0.11
N LEU A 282 -29.16 10.91 0.19
CA LEU A 282 -28.83 10.21 1.44
C LEU A 282 -27.36 10.27 1.83
N VAL A 283 -26.46 10.69 0.92
CA VAL A 283 -25.03 10.80 1.18
C VAL A 283 -24.72 12.12 1.87
N ASP A 284 -23.94 12.06 2.94
CA ASP A 284 -23.44 13.22 3.68
C ASP A 284 -22.13 13.72 3.06
N ASN A 285 -21.13 12.85 2.95
CA ASN A 285 -19.85 13.20 2.36
C ASN A 285 -19.22 12.04 1.57
N VAL A 286 -18.37 12.40 0.60
CA VAL A 286 -17.55 11.45 -0.18
C VAL A 286 -16.08 11.76 0.05
N TYR A 287 -15.39 10.77 0.60
CA TYR A 287 -13.96 10.83 0.94
C TYR A 287 -13.14 10.21 -0.20
N HIS A 288 -13.17 10.85 -1.37
CA HIS A 288 -12.32 10.48 -2.50
C HIS A 288 -11.20 11.50 -2.62
N PRO A 289 -9.90 11.12 -2.59
CA PRO A 289 -8.77 12.05 -2.55
C PRO A 289 -8.79 13.14 -3.63
N ALA A 290 -9.28 12.81 -4.83
CA ALA A 290 -9.39 13.77 -5.94
C ALA A 290 -10.58 14.75 -5.83
N LEU A 291 -11.46 14.63 -4.82
CA LEU A 291 -12.55 15.58 -4.58
C LEU A 291 -12.18 16.56 -3.47
N SER A 292 -12.56 17.82 -3.64
CA SER A 292 -12.28 18.90 -2.67
C SER A 292 -12.91 18.68 -1.28
N SER A 293 -13.87 17.76 -1.17
CA SER A 293 -14.46 17.34 0.11
C SER A 293 -13.58 16.41 0.92
N CYS A 294 -12.52 15.82 0.32
CA CYS A 294 -11.62 14.91 1.02
C CYS A 294 -10.60 15.69 1.87
N PRO A 295 -10.43 15.35 3.16
CA PRO A 295 -9.41 15.98 3.99
C PRO A 295 -8.01 15.84 3.39
N GLY A 296 -7.29 16.95 3.26
CA GLY A 296 -5.95 16.98 2.67
C GLY A 296 -5.93 16.99 1.13
N HIS A 297 -7.06 17.25 0.45
CA HIS A 297 -7.14 17.31 -1.02
C HIS A 297 -6.05 18.18 -1.67
N THR A 298 -5.64 19.28 -1.05
CA THR A 298 -4.56 20.15 -1.57
C THR A 298 -3.22 19.42 -1.64
N TYR A 299 -2.95 18.53 -0.70
CA TYR A 299 -1.74 17.69 -0.71
C TYR A 299 -1.84 16.59 -1.77
N PHE A 300 -3.06 16.05 -1.98
CA PHE A 300 -3.31 15.13 -3.08
C PHE A 300 -2.98 15.78 -4.44
N GLN A 301 -3.50 16.99 -4.70
CA GLN A 301 -3.23 17.72 -5.94
C GLN A 301 -1.74 18.04 -6.15
N ARG A 302 -1.00 18.24 -5.07
CA ARG A 302 0.44 18.53 -5.13
C ARG A 302 1.30 17.28 -5.40
N ASP A 303 0.99 16.16 -4.77
CA ASP A 303 1.90 15.03 -4.64
C ASP A 303 1.53 13.82 -5.51
N PHE A 304 0.25 13.68 -5.88
CA PHE A 304 -0.24 12.53 -6.62
C PHE A 304 -0.48 12.86 -8.09
N SER A 305 -0.14 11.91 -8.97
CA SER A 305 -0.31 12.06 -10.42
C SER A 305 -1.67 11.58 -10.95
N GLY A 306 -2.54 11.08 -10.10
CA GLY A 306 -3.86 10.54 -10.43
C GLY A 306 -4.51 9.86 -9.24
N SER A 307 -5.67 9.25 -9.44
CA SER A 307 -6.46 8.57 -8.42
C SER A 307 -6.79 7.12 -8.81
N ASN A 308 -7.68 6.48 -8.06
CA ASN A 308 -8.10 5.10 -8.31
C ASN A 308 -9.53 4.83 -7.79
N GLY A 309 -9.95 3.57 -7.79
CA GLY A 309 -11.30 3.16 -7.43
C GLY A 309 -11.55 2.96 -5.93
N LEU A 310 -10.54 3.14 -5.04
CA LEU A 310 -10.73 2.96 -3.61
C LEU A 310 -10.99 4.29 -2.91
N PHE A 311 -12.18 4.42 -2.33
CA PHE A 311 -12.56 5.59 -1.55
C PHE A 311 -13.68 5.24 -0.55
N SER A 312 -14.15 6.22 0.22
CA SER A 312 -15.25 6.03 1.17
C SER A 312 -16.31 7.10 1.01
N PHE A 313 -17.53 6.79 1.47
CA PHE A 313 -18.61 7.79 1.61
C PHE A 313 -19.38 7.54 2.90
N SER A 314 -19.95 8.60 3.47
CA SER A 314 -20.82 8.52 4.65
C SER A 314 -22.25 8.88 4.32
N LEU A 315 -23.18 8.26 5.03
CA LEU A 315 -24.60 8.62 4.98
C LEU A 315 -24.92 9.75 5.94
N LYS A 316 -26.05 10.42 5.74
CA LYS A 316 -26.61 11.43 6.67
C LYS A 316 -27.18 10.83 7.94
N LYS A 317 -27.39 9.51 7.98
CA LYS A 317 -27.92 8.78 9.15
C LYS A 317 -27.06 7.57 9.49
N ILE A 318 -27.12 7.17 10.74
CA ILE A 318 -26.61 5.86 11.17
C ILE A 318 -27.71 4.85 10.85
N LEU A 319 -27.36 3.81 10.06
CA LEU A 319 -28.30 2.75 9.73
C LEU A 319 -28.54 1.83 10.94
N THR A 320 -29.77 1.39 11.11
CA THR A 320 -30.08 0.26 12.01
C THR A 320 -29.45 -1.02 11.44
N THR A 321 -29.40 -2.08 12.24
CA THR A 321 -28.88 -3.38 11.80
C THR A 321 -29.68 -3.91 10.60
N GLU A 322 -31.00 -3.75 10.60
CA GLU A 322 -31.88 -4.17 9.54
C GLU A 322 -31.68 -3.36 8.24
N GLU A 323 -31.55 -2.03 8.35
CA GLU A 323 -31.25 -1.17 7.20
C GLU A 323 -29.87 -1.49 6.62
N PHE A 324 -28.88 -1.70 7.49
CA PHE A 324 -27.53 -2.05 7.09
C PHE A 324 -27.49 -3.36 6.30
N SER A 325 -28.21 -4.39 6.78
CA SER A 325 -28.37 -5.67 6.06
C SER A 325 -29.15 -5.49 4.75
N ARG A 326 -30.24 -4.72 4.75
CA ARG A 326 -31.00 -4.45 3.51
C ARG A 326 -30.17 -3.74 2.46
N PHE A 327 -29.28 -2.85 2.86
CA PHE A 327 -28.38 -2.15 1.94
C PHE A 327 -27.35 -3.11 1.33
N LEU A 328 -26.66 -3.91 2.15
CA LEU A 328 -25.49 -4.69 1.72
C LEU A 328 -25.83 -6.08 1.16
N ASP A 329 -26.77 -6.82 1.79
CA ASP A 329 -26.99 -8.24 1.47
C ASP A 329 -27.58 -8.47 0.07
N ASN A 330 -28.21 -7.44 -0.49
CA ASN A 330 -28.92 -7.54 -1.76
C ASN A 330 -28.21 -6.84 -2.94
N LEU A 331 -26.96 -6.46 -2.75
CA LEU A 331 -26.12 -5.97 -3.85
C LEU A 331 -25.75 -7.13 -4.78
N SER A 332 -25.91 -6.92 -6.08
CA SER A 332 -25.66 -7.95 -7.10
C SER A 332 -24.22 -7.92 -7.61
N LEU A 333 -23.64 -6.73 -7.80
CA LEU A 333 -22.30 -6.52 -8.31
C LEU A 333 -21.29 -6.25 -7.19
N PHE A 334 -21.59 -5.29 -6.31
CA PHE A 334 -20.74 -5.08 -5.14
C PHE A 334 -20.88 -6.24 -4.17
N LYS A 335 -19.73 -6.80 -3.77
CA LYS A 335 -19.70 -7.87 -2.76
C LYS A 335 -18.96 -7.42 -1.50
N MET A 336 -19.38 -7.95 -0.36
CA MET A 336 -18.69 -7.73 0.89
C MET A 336 -17.44 -8.60 0.96
N ALA A 337 -16.28 -7.97 0.94
CA ALA A 337 -15.01 -8.65 1.12
C ALA A 337 -13.94 -7.70 1.70
N PHE A 338 -13.05 -8.28 2.49
CA PHE A 338 -11.81 -7.60 2.82
C PHE A 338 -10.90 -7.58 1.59
N SER A 339 -9.96 -6.63 1.55
CA SER A 339 -9.12 -6.35 0.40
C SER A 339 -9.77 -5.36 -0.59
N TRP A 340 -9.11 -5.14 -1.72
CA TRP A 340 -9.47 -4.22 -2.80
C TRP A 340 -8.39 -4.25 -3.89
N GLY A 341 -8.60 -3.55 -5.00
CA GLY A 341 -7.59 -3.39 -6.05
C GLY A 341 -7.59 -4.51 -7.09
N GLY A 342 -8.57 -5.42 -7.03
CA GLY A 342 -8.86 -6.42 -8.05
C GLY A 342 -9.73 -5.86 -9.18
N PHE A 343 -10.21 -6.76 -10.04
CA PHE A 343 -11.12 -6.40 -11.14
C PHE A 343 -12.58 -6.25 -10.68
N GLU A 344 -12.91 -6.81 -9.52
CA GLU A 344 -14.25 -6.84 -8.93
C GLU A 344 -14.53 -5.64 -8.04
N SER A 345 -15.78 -5.17 -8.02
CA SER A 345 -16.24 -4.12 -7.11
C SER A 345 -16.57 -4.68 -5.73
N LEU A 346 -16.06 -4.01 -4.69
CA LEU A 346 -16.21 -4.43 -3.30
C LEU A 346 -16.75 -3.29 -2.43
N ILE A 347 -17.49 -3.65 -1.37
CA ILE A 347 -18.01 -2.70 -0.39
C ILE A 347 -17.89 -3.27 1.03
N LEU A 348 -17.56 -2.39 2.00
CA LEU A 348 -17.64 -2.69 3.42
C LEU A 348 -18.27 -1.49 4.14
N GLY A 349 -19.19 -1.78 5.05
CA GLY A 349 -19.83 -0.76 5.89
C GLY A 349 -19.25 -0.75 7.30
N TYR A 350 -19.24 0.42 7.93
CA TYR A 350 -18.73 0.65 9.28
C TYR A 350 -19.67 1.55 10.06
N HIS A 351 -19.98 1.15 11.28
CA HIS A 351 -20.63 2.04 12.21
C HIS A 351 -19.65 3.14 12.66
N PRO A 352 -20.09 4.39 12.91
CA PRO A 352 -19.19 5.47 13.38
C PRO A 352 -18.33 5.10 14.60
N ASN A 353 -18.89 4.31 15.53
CA ASN A 353 -18.15 3.84 16.70
C ASN A 353 -17.01 2.87 16.35
N ASP A 354 -17.15 2.06 15.29
CA ASP A 354 -16.08 1.16 14.84
C ASP A 354 -14.92 1.99 14.30
N ILE A 355 -15.20 3.03 13.52
CA ILE A 355 -14.17 3.95 13.03
C ILE A 355 -13.47 4.65 14.20
N LYS A 356 -14.24 5.10 15.20
CA LYS A 356 -13.66 5.72 16.39
C LYS A 356 -12.74 4.77 17.14
N ALA A 357 -13.09 3.49 17.25
CA ALA A 357 -12.26 2.48 17.89
C ALA A 357 -10.96 2.17 17.11
N MET A 358 -11.00 2.25 15.78
CA MET A 358 -9.86 2.00 14.89
C MET A 358 -8.88 3.18 14.80
N ARG A 359 -9.27 4.38 15.28
CA ARG A 359 -8.48 5.61 15.16
C ARG A 359 -7.94 6.02 16.52
N GLN A 360 -6.63 6.04 16.65
CA GLN A 360 -5.95 6.34 17.91
C GLN A 360 -5.36 7.77 17.92
N TYR A 361 -6.19 8.77 17.61
CA TYR A 361 -5.78 10.18 17.69
C TYR A 361 -6.96 11.09 18.06
N ASP A 362 -6.68 12.25 18.68
CA ASP A 362 -7.69 13.07 19.37
C ASP A 362 -8.62 13.84 18.42
N THR A 363 -8.17 14.19 17.22
CA THR A 363 -8.91 15.04 16.25
C THR A 363 -9.67 14.22 15.20
N GLN A 364 -10.27 13.11 15.61
CA GLN A 364 -10.98 12.21 14.68
C GLN A 364 -12.14 12.91 13.97
N PRO A 365 -12.37 12.61 12.67
CA PRO A 365 -13.53 13.13 11.98
C PRO A 365 -14.82 12.62 12.63
N THR A 366 -15.74 13.53 12.94
CA THR A 366 -17.09 13.18 13.38
C THR A 366 -17.88 12.72 12.16
N LEU A 367 -18.24 11.46 12.10
CA LEU A 367 -19.10 10.92 11.05
C LEU A 367 -20.56 11.11 11.44
N ALA A 368 -21.34 11.74 10.57
CA ALA A 368 -22.76 11.95 10.77
C ALA A 368 -23.57 10.65 10.70
N GLY A 369 -23.12 9.69 9.91
CA GLY A 369 -23.81 8.43 9.69
C GLY A 369 -22.89 7.27 9.38
N THR A 370 -23.49 6.17 8.93
CA THR A 370 -22.77 4.95 8.52
C THR A 370 -21.78 5.27 7.41
N LEU A 371 -20.56 4.77 7.53
CA LEU A 371 -19.50 4.91 6.54
C LEU A 371 -19.41 3.65 5.69
N PHE A 372 -19.26 3.82 4.38
CA PHE A 372 -18.98 2.74 3.45
C PHE A 372 -17.63 2.98 2.78
N ARG A 373 -16.75 1.99 2.80
CA ARG A 373 -15.56 1.95 1.94
C ARG A 373 -15.89 1.13 0.71
N VAL A 374 -15.68 1.70 -0.46
CA VAL A 374 -15.91 1.05 -1.75
C VAL A 374 -14.60 0.92 -2.52
N HIS A 375 -14.47 -0.17 -3.24
CA HIS A 375 -13.53 -0.33 -4.33
C HIS A 375 -14.32 -0.53 -5.62
N ILE A 376 -14.09 0.35 -6.57
CA ILE A 376 -14.71 0.29 -7.89
C ILE A 376 -13.83 -0.55 -8.80
N GLY A 377 -14.39 -1.66 -9.26
CA GLY A 377 -13.72 -2.61 -10.14
C GLY A 377 -13.66 -2.17 -11.60
N LEU A 378 -13.69 -3.12 -12.50
CA LEU A 378 -13.61 -2.90 -13.96
C LEU A 378 -14.93 -3.15 -14.68
N GLU A 379 -16.01 -3.35 -13.94
CA GLU A 379 -17.37 -3.53 -14.47
C GLU A 379 -17.85 -2.24 -15.15
N ASN A 380 -18.95 -2.34 -15.90
CA ASN A 380 -19.59 -1.17 -16.50
C ASN A 380 -20.09 -0.21 -15.43
N ILE A 381 -19.84 1.09 -15.60
CA ILE A 381 -20.14 2.13 -14.61
C ILE A 381 -21.64 2.28 -14.37
N ASP A 382 -22.44 2.21 -15.44
CA ASP A 382 -23.90 2.36 -15.34
C ASP A 382 -24.52 1.22 -14.54
N ASP A 383 -24.03 -0.01 -14.73
CA ASP A 383 -24.48 -1.19 -13.98
C ASP A 383 -24.11 -1.05 -12.48
N LEU A 384 -22.93 -0.51 -12.17
CA LEU A 384 -22.50 -0.26 -10.78
C LEU A 384 -23.33 0.83 -10.10
N ILE A 385 -23.68 1.88 -10.81
CA ILE A 385 -24.55 2.96 -10.31
C ILE A 385 -25.95 2.39 -10.05
N GLU A 386 -26.50 1.61 -10.97
CA GLU A 386 -27.81 0.97 -10.79
C GLU A 386 -27.83 0.06 -9.55
N ASP A 387 -26.80 -0.76 -9.34
CA ASP A 387 -26.71 -1.65 -8.17
C ASP A 387 -26.71 -0.86 -6.84
N LEU A 388 -25.97 0.27 -6.79
CA LEU A 388 -25.98 1.17 -5.63
C LEU A 388 -27.31 1.90 -5.46
N GLU A 389 -27.94 2.38 -6.54
CA GLU A 389 -29.23 3.04 -6.50
C GLU A 389 -30.30 2.12 -5.91
N GLN A 390 -30.32 0.86 -6.33
CA GLN A 390 -31.22 -0.14 -5.76
C GLN A 390 -30.97 -0.37 -4.26
N ALA A 391 -29.70 -0.28 -3.81
CA ALA A 391 -29.36 -0.36 -2.39
C ALA A 391 -29.88 0.85 -1.61
N PHE A 392 -29.78 2.05 -2.15
CA PHE A 392 -30.31 3.28 -1.55
C PHE A 392 -31.85 3.26 -1.45
N LEU A 393 -32.54 2.79 -2.49
CA LEU A 393 -33.99 2.66 -2.48
C LEU A 393 -34.50 1.76 -1.34
N ARG A 394 -33.75 0.71 -0.97
CA ARG A 394 -34.12 -0.20 0.13
C ARG A 394 -34.04 0.43 1.53
N ILE A 395 -33.42 1.59 1.67
CA ILE A 395 -33.25 2.30 2.96
C ILE A 395 -33.87 3.71 2.95
N SER A 396 -34.60 4.07 1.90
CA SER A 396 -35.17 5.41 1.71
C SER A 396 -36.49 5.64 2.45
N ASP A 397 -37.08 4.61 3.04
CA ASP A 397 -38.39 4.65 3.74
C ASP A 397 -38.25 5.09 5.21
#